data_b863d3333682502dc0a83feac439d377
#
_entry.id   b863d3333682502dc0a83feac439d377
#
_cell.length_a   1.000
_cell.length_b   1.000
_cell.length_c   1.000
_cell.angle_alpha   90.00
_cell.angle_beta   90.00
_cell.angle_gamma   90.00
#
_symmetry.space_group_name_H-M   'P 1'
#
loop_
_entity.id
_entity.type
_entity.pdbx_description
1 polymer ?
#
loop_
_entity_poly.entity_id
_entity_poly.type
_entity_poly.pdbx_seq_one_letter_code
_entity_poly.pdbx_strand_id
1 'polypeptide(L)'
;MRNRSVVFVIKDKRILMEKLSYGGRTFYSIPGGGIEEGETPEEAAIRELKEECGLDGVIVKKLAELYNHDRTEYSFEVHVSDNQTAIKGYDPEEPINNQAIKEVLWMDLWQIPEKDRAFLWGYGLLEVEGFFEEVLSWGDTISYPC
;
A
#
# COMPACT_ATOMS: atom_id res chain seq x y z
N MET A 1 14.85 -2.70 14.18
CA MET A 1 14.01 -2.17 13.10
C MET A 1 12.59 -1.94 13.57
N ARG A 2 12.00 -0.84 13.16
CA ARG A 2 10.60 -0.58 13.53
C ARG A 2 9.65 -1.48 12.76
N ASN A 3 8.58 -1.89 13.43
CA ASN A 3 7.46 -2.53 12.76
C ASN A 3 6.79 -1.54 11.81
N ARG A 4 6.05 -2.04 10.84
CA ARG A 4 5.42 -1.21 9.81
C ARG A 4 3.95 -1.55 9.65
N SER A 5 3.17 -0.56 9.22
CA SER A 5 1.79 -0.75 8.78
C SER A 5 1.65 -0.30 7.34
N VAL A 6 0.93 -1.07 6.55
CA VAL A 6 0.61 -0.75 5.16
C VAL A 6 -0.90 -0.85 4.95
N VAL A 7 -1.42 -0.14 3.96
CA VAL A 7 -2.85 -0.06 3.75
C VAL A 7 -3.24 -0.37 2.31
N PHE A 8 -4.37 -1.08 2.17
CA PHE A 8 -5.07 -1.23 0.90
C PHE A 8 -6.28 -0.31 0.92
N VAL A 9 -6.30 0.66 0.01
CA VAL A 9 -7.47 1.49 -0.23
C VAL A 9 -7.97 1.16 -1.63
N ILE A 10 -9.23 0.77 -1.74
CA ILE A 10 -9.82 0.29 -2.98
C ILE A 10 -10.96 1.21 -3.40
N LYS A 11 -10.94 1.65 -4.65
CA LYS A 11 -12.04 2.40 -5.27
C LYS A 11 -12.26 1.89 -6.69
N ASP A 12 -13.49 1.49 -7.00
CA ASP A 12 -13.84 1.00 -8.35
C ASP A 12 -12.88 -0.09 -8.85
N LYS A 13 -12.54 -1.02 -7.95
CA LYS A 13 -11.60 -2.13 -8.18
C LYS A 13 -10.16 -1.68 -8.47
N ARG A 14 -9.85 -0.41 -8.24
CA ARG A 14 -8.49 0.10 -8.33
C ARG A 14 -7.88 0.22 -6.95
N ILE A 15 -6.59 -0.02 -6.90
CA ILE A 15 -5.79 0.02 -5.67
C ILE A 15 -5.02 1.32 -5.64
N LEU A 16 -5.04 1.99 -4.48
CA LEU A 16 -4.20 3.17 -4.27
C LEU A 16 -2.75 2.72 -4.16
N MET A 17 -1.91 3.20 -5.07
CA MET A 17 -0.50 2.85 -5.14
C MET A 17 0.37 4.09 -5.10
N GLU A 18 1.61 3.90 -4.67
CA GLU A 18 2.64 4.92 -4.70
C GLU A 18 3.73 4.48 -5.66
N LYS A 19 4.14 5.39 -6.54
CA LYS A 19 5.31 5.18 -7.36
C LYS A 19 6.51 5.69 -6.58
N LEU A 20 7.45 4.81 -6.30
CA LEU A 20 8.60 5.09 -5.46
C LEU A 20 9.89 5.01 -6.25
N SER A 21 10.86 5.83 -5.87
CA SER A 21 12.19 5.78 -6.48
C SER A 21 13.25 5.85 -5.39
N TYR A 22 14.08 4.82 -5.34
CA TYR A 22 15.23 4.72 -4.43
C TYR A 22 16.44 4.20 -5.19
N GLY A 23 17.57 4.89 -5.06
CA GLY A 23 18.82 4.40 -5.62
C GLY A 23 18.77 4.05 -7.10
N GLY A 24 18.07 4.83 -7.89
CA GLY A 24 17.91 4.59 -9.32
C GLY A 24 16.90 3.52 -9.69
N ARG A 25 16.20 2.94 -8.71
CA ARG A 25 15.16 1.92 -8.93
C ARG A 25 13.79 2.55 -8.75
N THR A 26 12.88 2.21 -9.64
CA THR A 26 11.48 2.65 -9.57
C THR A 26 10.58 1.43 -9.37
N PHE A 27 9.65 1.54 -8.44
CA PHE A 27 8.69 0.47 -8.16
C PHE A 27 7.40 1.06 -7.60
N TYR A 28 6.36 0.21 -7.54
CA TYR A 28 5.05 0.60 -7.00
C TYR A 28 4.80 -0.17 -5.72
N SER A 29 4.21 0.51 -4.74
CA SER A 29 3.86 -0.10 -3.46
C SER A 29 2.59 0.54 -2.91
N ILE A 30 1.95 -0.15 -1.97
CA ILE A 30 0.82 0.44 -1.24
C ILE A 30 1.35 1.40 -0.17
N PRO A 31 0.55 2.39 0.24
CA PRO A 31 0.98 3.34 1.28
C PRO A 31 1.28 2.65 2.61
N GLY A 32 2.21 3.21 3.34
CA GLY A 32 2.54 2.73 4.68
C GLY A 32 3.87 3.24 5.17
N GLY A 33 4.21 2.87 6.39
CA GLY A 33 5.46 3.27 7.00
C GLY A 33 5.65 2.71 8.40
N GLY A 34 6.65 3.20 9.09
CA GLY A 34 7.03 2.73 10.42
C GLY A 34 6.02 3.12 11.49
N ILE A 35 5.80 2.20 12.42
CA ILE A 35 4.97 2.43 13.61
C ILE A 35 5.82 3.20 14.62
N GLU A 36 5.28 4.31 15.13
CA GLU A 36 5.98 5.13 16.11
C GLU A 36 5.76 4.59 17.52
N GLU A 37 6.66 4.97 18.45
CA GLU A 37 6.56 4.55 19.85
C GLU A 37 5.22 5.00 20.42
N GLY A 38 4.52 4.09 21.09
CA GLY A 38 3.22 4.36 21.71
C GLY A 38 2.04 4.31 20.74
N GLU A 39 2.31 4.07 19.46
CA GLU A 39 1.28 4.03 18.42
C GLU A 39 0.87 2.58 18.16
N THR A 40 -0.43 2.35 17.98
CA THR A 40 -0.90 1.03 17.53
C THR A 40 -0.65 0.86 16.04
N PRO A 41 -0.61 -0.38 15.52
CA PRO A 41 -0.51 -0.60 14.08
C PRO A 41 -1.63 0.09 13.29
N GLU A 42 -2.86 0.10 13.82
CA GLU A 42 -4.00 0.76 13.20
C GLU A 42 -3.81 2.27 13.12
N GLU A 43 -3.34 2.87 14.21
CA GLU A 43 -3.07 4.31 14.24
C GLU A 43 -1.98 4.70 13.24
N ALA A 44 -0.93 3.88 13.15
CA ALA A 44 0.14 4.10 12.18
C ALA A 44 -0.38 4.03 10.75
N ALA A 45 -1.25 3.06 10.46
CA ALA A 45 -1.84 2.90 9.13
C ALA A 45 -2.60 4.15 8.72
N ILE A 46 -3.45 4.67 9.58
CA ILE A 46 -4.25 5.87 9.32
C ILE A 46 -3.35 7.11 9.18
N ARG A 47 -2.37 7.26 10.05
CA ARG A 47 -1.43 8.39 10.00
C ARG A 47 -0.62 8.40 8.71
N GLU A 48 -0.06 7.25 8.33
CA GLU A 48 0.75 7.15 7.11
C GLU A 48 -0.08 7.45 5.86
N LEU A 49 -1.32 6.96 5.80
CA LEU A 49 -2.22 7.26 4.68
C LEU A 49 -2.46 8.76 4.56
N LYS A 50 -2.67 9.42 5.69
CA LYS A 50 -2.86 10.87 5.71
C LYS A 50 -1.61 11.62 5.26
N GLU A 51 -0.46 11.24 5.79
CA GLU A 51 0.81 11.90 5.48
C GLU A 51 1.21 11.72 4.01
N GLU A 52 1.04 10.50 3.48
CA GLU A 52 1.53 10.17 2.14
C GLU A 52 0.54 10.48 1.03
N CYS A 53 -0.75 10.37 1.31
CA CYS A 53 -1.79 10.45 0.28
C CYS A 53 -2.86 11.50 0.56
N GLY A 54 -2.81 12.18 1.70
CA GLY A 54 -3.78 13.22 2.05
C GLY A 54 -5.18 12.72 2.34
N LEU A 55 -5.34 11.43 2.61
CA LEU A 55 -6.65 10.80 2.79
C LEU A 55 -6.93 10.48 4.25
N ASP A 56 -8.17 10.71 4.66
CA ASP A 56 -8.68 10.31 5.96
C ASP A 56 -9.38 8.97 5.80
N GLY A 57 -8.83 7.92 6.40
CA GLY A 57 -9.33 6.58 6.27
C GLY A 57 -9.89 6.02 7.56
N VAL A 58 -10.67 4.95 7.42
CA VAL A 58 -11.23 4.17 8.53
C VAL A 58 -10.84 2.72 8.33
N ILE A 59 -10.29 2.09 9.36
CA ILE A 59 -9.90 0.68 9.30
C ILE A 59 -11.16 -0.19 9.09
N VAL A 60 -11.12 -1.02 8.05
CA VAL A 60 -12.15 -2.02 7.80
C VAL A 60 -11.79 -3.33 8.52
N LYS A 61 -10.58 -3.84 8.25
CA LYS A 61 -10.07 -5.04 8.89
C LYS A 61 -8.57 -5.19 8.70
N LYS A 62 -7.95 -5.97 9.57
CA LYS A 62 -6.57 -6.40 9.39
C LYS A 62 -6.55 -7.56 8.40
N LEU A 63 -5.66 -7.51 7.42
CA LEU A 63 -5.54 -8.53 6.39
C LEU A 63 -4.42 -9.53 6.68
N ALA A 64 -3.28 -9.04 7.18
CA ALA A 64 -2.13 -9.92 7.42
C ALA A 64 -1.19 -9.35 8.47
N GLU A 65 -0.43 -10.25 9.08
CA GLU A 65 0.75 -9.94 9.88
C GLU A 65 1.89 -10.75 9.29
N LEU A 66 2.95 -10.06 8.85
CA LEU A 66 4.09 -10.70 8.23
C LEU A 66 5.33 -10.50 9.09
N TYR A 67 6.00 -11.59 9.39
CA TYR A 67 7.27 -11.55 10.11
C TYR A 67 8.40 -11.55 9.08
N ASN A 68 9.12 -10.44 9.02
CA ASN A 68 10.19 -10.25 8.05
C ASN A 68 11.46 -9.90 8.79
N HIS A 69 12.34 -10.90 8.93
CA HIS A 69 13.56 -10.79 9.72
C HIS A 69 13.24 -10.44 11.18
N ASP A 70 13.56 -9.23 11.62
CA ASP A 70 13.38 -8.80 13.00
C ASP A 70 12.22 -7.82 13.20
N ARG A 71 11.36 -7.67 12.20
CA ARG A 71 10.21 -6.77 12.30
C ARG A 71 8.93 -7.43 11.81
N THR A 72 7.81 -6.90 12.31
CA THR A 72 6.47 -7.30 11.89
C THR A 72 5.90 -6.22 10.97
N GLU A 73 5.25 -6.64 9.91
CA GLU A 73 4.50 -5.77 9.03
C GLU A 73 3.02 -6.12 9.11
N TYR A 74 2.20 -5.12 9.35
CA TYR A 74 0.75 -5.26 9.44
C TYR A 74 0.11 -4.67 8.21
N SER A 75 -0.86 -5.36 7.62
CA SER A 75 -1.62 -4.81 6.51
C SER A 75 -3.10 -4.70 6.86
N PHE A 76 -3.71 -3.61 6.40
CA PHE A 76 -5.11 -3.30 6.69
C PHE A 76 -5.84 -2.91 5.43
N GLU A 77 -7.11 -3.32 5.36
CA GLU A 77 -8.04 -2.74 4.40
C GLU A 77 -8.62 -1.49 5.04
N VAL A 78 -8.60 -0.37 4.31
CA VAL A 78 -9.00 0.94 4.80
C VAL A 78 -10.03 1.54 3.86
N HIS A 79 -11.12 2.05 4.42
CA HIS A 79 -12.15 2.75 3.65
C HIS A 79 -11.89 4.24 3.64
N VAL A 80 -12.04 4.85 2.46
CA VAL A 80 -11.94 6.30 2.26
C VAL A 80 -13.21 6.74 1.55
N SER A 81 -13.84 7.82 2.01
CA SER A 81 -15.07 8.32 1.38
C SER A 81 -14.80 8.83 -0.04
N ASP A 82 -15.81 8.72 -0.91
CA ASP A 82 -15.68 9.02 -2.33
C ASP A 82 -15.39 10.51 -2.63
N ASN A 83 -15.71 11.40 -1.69
CA ASN A 83 -15.50 12.82 -1.89
C ASN A 83 -14.07 13.28 -1.60
N GLN A 84 -13.18 12.38 -1.21
CA GLN A 84 -11.79 12.72 -0.96
C GLN A 84 -10.94 12.43 -2.21
N THR A 85 -9.95 13.30 -2.43
CA THR A 85 -9.01 13.14 -3.54
C THR A 85 -7.62 12.84 -2.98
N ALA A 86 -6.97 11.80 -3.52
CA ALA A 86 -5.61 11.46 -3.13
C ALA A 86 -4.64 12.52 -3.63
N ILE A 87 -3.79 13.01 -2.73
CA ILE A 87 -2.80 14.04 -3.02
C ILE A 87 -1.46 13.57 -2.47
N LYS A 88 -0.44 13.56 -3.32
CA LYS A 88 0.91 13.15 -2.91
C LYS A 88 1.39 14.01 -1.75
N GLY A 89 1.84 13.35 -0.68
CA GLY A 89 2.43 13.99 0.47
C GLY A 89 3.87 14.44 0.21
N TYR A 90 4.42 15.09 1.20
CA TYR A 90 5.77 15.65 1.16
C TYR A 90 6.49 15.25 2.44
N ASP A 91 7.69 14.69 2.30
CA ASP A 91 8.55 14.37 3.44
C ASP A 91 9.37 15.62 3.79
N PRO A 92 9.11 16.25 4.93
CA PRO A 92 9.81 17.48 5.31
C PRO A 92 11.29 17.29 5.61
N GLU A 93 11.72 16.03 5.83
CA GLU A 93 13.13 15.72 6.13
C GLU A 93 13.97 15.58 4.88
N GLU A 94 13.34 15.50 3.69
CA GLU A 94 14.04 15.35 2.42
C GLU A 94 13.84 16.57 1.52
N PRO A 95 14.87 16.96 0.74
CA PRO A 95 14.72 18.02 -0.26
C PRO A 95 13.61 17.70 -1.25
N ILE A 96 12.98 18.76 -1.78
CA ILE A 96 11.85 18.60 -2.70
C ILE A 96 12.18 17.77 -3.93
N ASN A 97 13.43 17.80 -4.38
CA ASN A 97 13.89 17.03 -5.54
C ASN A 97 14.37 15.62 -5.19
N ASN A 98 14.27 15.24 -3.93
CA ASN A 98 14.72 13.94 -3.44
C ASN A 98 13.63 13.18 -2.70
N GLN A 99 12.37 13.48 -2.96
CA GLN A 99 11.25 12.76 -2.37
C GLN A 99 11.18 11.35 -2.94
N ALA A 100 11.06 10.34 -2.05
CA ALA A 100 10.96 8.95 -2.46
C ALA A 100 9.66 8.68 -3.22
N ILE A 101 8.54 9.24 -2.74
CA ILE A 101 7.25 9.11 -3.39
C ILE A 101 7.21 10.09 -4.55
N LYS A 102 7.13 9.56 -5.77
CA LYS A 102 7.07 10.37 -6.99
C LYS A 102 5.65 10.64 -7.43
N GLU A 103 4.74 9.73 -7.14
CA GLU A 103 3.37 9.81 -7.62
C GLU A 103 2.47 8.96 -6.73
N VAL A 104 1.23 9.40 -6.54
CA VAL A 104 0.17 8.65 -5.89
C VAL A 104 -0.92 8.45 -6.93
N LEU A 105 -1.33 7.22 -7.17
CA LEU A 105 -2.25 6.91 -8.26
C LEU A 105 -3.11 5.68 -7.95
N TRP A 106 -4.25 5.60 -8.64
CA TRP A 106 -5.14 4.45 -8.59
C TRP A 106 -4.81 3.52 -9.75
N MET A 107 -4.55 2.26 -9.45
CA MET A 107 -4.14 1.28 -10.47
C MET A 107 -5.02 0.06 -10.46
N ASP A 108 -5.39 -0.41 -11.65
CA ASP A 108 -5.97 -1.75 -11.78
C ASP A 108 -4.88 -2.77 -11.45
N LEU A 109 -5.27 -3.88 -10.85
CA LEU A 109 -4.31 -4.90 -10.45
C LEU A 109 -3.43 -5.35 -11.61
N TRP A 110 -4.00 -5.49 -12.80
CA TRP A 110 -3.26 -5.91 -13.99
C TRP A 110 -2.21 -4.87 -14.43
N GLN A 111 -2.42 -3.59 -14.16
CA GLN A 111 -1.49 -2.52 -14.52
C GLN A 111 -0.23 -2.51 -13.64
N ILE A 112 -0.31 -3.10 -12.45
CA ILE A 112 0.82 -3.11 -11.53
C ILE A 112 1.86 -4.09 -12.08
N PRO A 113 3.15 -3.67 -12.21
CA PRO A 113 4.19 -4.56 -12.71
C PRO A 113 4.27 -5.85 -11.89
N GLU A 114 4.53 -6.96 -12.57
CA GLU A 114 4.55 -8.28 -11.95
C GLU A 114 5.48 -8.34 -10.74
N LYS A 115 6.66 -7.75 -10.84
CA LYS A 115 7.63 -7.73 -9.74
C LYS A 115 7.12 -7.05 -8.49
N ASP A 116 6.22 -6.05 -8.66
CA ASP A 116 5.65 -5.30 -7.55
C ASP A 116 4.37 -5.95 -7.04
N ARG A 117 3.65 -6.63 -7.92
CA ARG A 117 2.39 -7.32 -7.60
C ARG A 117 2.57 -8.42 -6.56
N ALA A 118 3.73 -9.05 -6.53
CA ALA A 118 4.04 -10.14 -5.59
C ALA A 118 3.85 -9.74 -4.15
N PHE A 119 4.28 -8.54 -3.83
CA PHE A 119 4.20 -8.08 -2.44
C PHE A 119 2.76 -7.96 -1.97
N LEU A 120 1.85 -7.72 -2.91
CA LEU A 120 0.43 -7.56 -2.58
C LEU A 120 -0.19 -8.88 -2.11
N TRP A 121 0.28 -10.01 -2.65
CA TRP A 121 -0.19 -11.32 -2.18
C TRP A 121 0.18 -11.54 -0.73
N GLY A 122 1.42 -11.26 -0.36
CA GLY A 122 1.89 -11.40 1.01
C GLY A 122 1.15 -10.51 1.99
N TYR A 123 0.74 -9.33 1.55
CA TYR A 123 -0.04 -8.41 2.37
C TYR A 123 -1.53 -8.75 2.44
N GLY A 124 -1.97 -9.82 1.80
CA GLY A 124 -3.33 -10.31 1.93
C GLY A 124 -4.34 -9.70 0.98
N LEU A 125 -3.92 -9.25 -0.19
CA LEU A 125 -4.83 -8.64 -1.17
C LEU A 125 -6.01 -9.56 -1.50
N LEU A 126 -5.78 -10.87 -1.58
CA LEU A 126 -6.83 -11.82 -1.97
C LEU A 126 -7.94 -11.94 -0.92
N GLU A 127 -7.72 -11.43 0.29
CA GLU A 127 -8.75 -11.35 1.32
C GLU A 127 -9.67 -10.14 1.12
N VAL A 128 -9.30 -9.21 0.23
CA VAL A 128 -10.15 -8.07 -0.12
C VAL A 128 -11.16 -8.53 -1.16
N GLU A 129 -12.44 -8.19 -0.93
CA GLU A 129 -13.56 -8.61 -1.76
C GLU A 129 -13.31 -8.31 -3.24
N GLY A 130 -13.48 -9.32 -4.08
CA GLY A 130 -13.41 -9.20 -5.53
C GLY A 130 -12.06 -9.55 -6.13
N PHE A 131 -10.96 -9.50 -5.37
CA PHE A 131 -9.63 -9.73 -5.94
C PHE A 131 -9.31 -11.19 -6.17
N PHE A 132 -9.79 -12.07 -5.31
CA PHE A 132 -9.61 -13.51 -5.53
C PHE A 132 -10.26 -13.95 -6.83
N GLU A 133 -11.48 -13.51 -7.08
CA GLU A 133 -12.22 -13.83 -8.30
C GLU A 133 -11.55 -13.22 -9.53
N GLU A 134 -11.03 -12.02 -9.42
CA GLU A 134 -10.30 -11.38 -10.51
C GLU A 134 -9.06 -12.19 -10.91
N VAL A 135 -8.27 -12.60 -9.93
CA VAL A 135 -7.05 -13.38 -10.19
C VAL A 135 -7.39 -14.74 -10.78
N LEU A 136 -8.46 -15.38 -10.28
CA LEU A 136 -8.91 -16.65 -10.85
C LEU A 136 -9.30 -16.51 -12.32
N SER A 137 -9.84 -15.36 -12.72
CA SER A 137 -10.26 -15.14 -14.11
C SER A 137 -9.07 -15.05 -15.08
N TRP A 138 -7.85 -14.84 -14.56
CA TRP A 138 -6.66 -14.77 -15.41
C TRP A 138 -6.19 -16.14 -15.90
N GLY A 139 -6.62 -17.23 -15.24
CA GLY A 139 -6.23 -18.58 -15.63
C GLY A 139 -4.72 -18.78 -15.62
N ASP A 140 -4.20 -19.33 -16.70
CA ASP A 140 -2.77 -19.63 -16.83
C ASP A 140 -1.92 -18.37 -17.06
N THR A 141 -2.54 -17.21 -17.17
CA THR A 141 -1.81 -15.95 -17.33
C THR A 141 -1.40 -15.34 -16.00
N ILE A 142 -1.75 -15.98 -14.87
CA ILE A 142 -1.28 -15.54 -13.57
C ILE A 142 0.22 -15.70 -13.52
N SER A 143 0.91 -14.58 -13.36
CA SER A 143 2.35 -14.62 -13.21
C SER A 143 2.72 -14.25 -11.78
N TYR A 144 3.72 -14.94 -11.29
CA TYR A 144 4.29 -14.70 -9.98
C TYR A 144 5.67 -14.09 -10.19
N PRO A 145 6.03 -13.09 -9.41
CA PRO A 145 7.36 -12.52 -9.52
C PRO A 145 8.39 -13.57 -9.14
N CYS A 146 9.42 -13.61 -9.88
CA CYS A 146 10.56 -14.47 -9.64
C CYS A 146 11.49 -13.88 -8.60
#